data_76084259273a00dfb067612042a26576
#
_entry.id   76084259273a00dfb067612042a26576
#
_cell.length_a   1.000
_cell.length_b   1.000
_cell.length_c   1.000
_cell.angle_alpha   90.00
_cell.angle_beta   90.00
_cell.angle_gamma   90.00
#
_symmetry.space_group_name_H-M   'P 1'
#
loop_
_entity.id
_entity.type
_entity.pdbx_description
1 polymer ?
#
loop_
_entity_poly.entity_id
_entity_poly.type
_entity_poly.pdbx_seq_one_letter_code
_entity_poly.pdbx_strand_id
1 'polypeptide(L)'
;MLFQYWQQISGRVYTEVPIAGPRGDTLWSAASTTRRLDAVRFPGRYGEHGIFPFSRNAPGFMSDVQTELAWLIEVKPKINRTAIGQVIAGTDLFQKQYSVAPAKLVIVCAGGDAALEWVCERRFIDVVKVDPQPGPRREEPPN
;
A
#
# COMPACT_ATOMS: atom_id res chain seq x y z
N MET A 1 -7.12 0.21 9.42
CA MET A 1 -6.13 1.29 9.16
C MET A 1 -6.20 1.83 7.75
N LEU A 2 -6.13 0.99 6.72
CA LEU A 2 -6.20 1.46 5.34
C LEU A 2 -7.48 2.24 5.03
N PHE A 3 -8.63 1.75 5.48
CA PHE A 3 -9.91 2.41 5.30
C PHE A 3 -9.96 3.79 5.99
N GLN A 4 -9.43 3.91 7.20
CA GLN A 4 -9.33 5.19 7.92
C GLN A 4 -8.42 6.18 7.18
N TYR A 5 -7.30 5.70 6.65
CA TYR A 5 -6.42 6.52 5.82
C TYR A 5 -7.14 7.00 4.55
N TRP A 6 -7.81 6.08 3.84
CA TRP A 6 -8.58 6.42 2.66
C TRP A 6 -9.69 7.44 2.93
N GLN A 7 -10.39 7.33 4.05
CA GLN A 7 -11.42 8.30 4.45
C GLN A 7 -10.87 9.73 4.58
N GLN A 8 -9.62 9.88 4.98
CA GLN A 8 -8.97 11.19 5.13
C GLN A 8 -8.53 11.80 3.81
N ILE A 9 -8.14 10.99 2.85
CA ILE A 9 -7.47 11.44 1.63
C ILE A 9 -8.22 11.13 0.35
N SER A 10 -9.18 10.21 0.39
CA SER A 10 -9.96 9.72 -0.76
C SER A 10 -9.10 9.19 -1.95
N GLY A 11 -9.69 9.08 -3.13
CA GLY A 11 -9.04 8.53 -4.32
C GLY A 11 -9.41 7.07 -4.59
N ARG A 12 -8.86 6.51 -5.66
CA ARG A 12 -8.98 5.08 -5.94
C ARG A 12 -7.82 4.33 -5.30
N VAL A 13 -8.14 3.33 -4.50
CA VAL A 13 -7.17 2.48 -3.82
C VAL A 13 -7.38 1.04 -4.25
N TYR A 14 -6.33 0.42 -4.75
CA TYR A 14 -6.33 -1.00 -5.09
C TYR A 14 -5.55 -1.76 -4.04
N THR A 15 -6.13 -2.82 -3.49
CA THR A 15 -5.51 -3.63 -2.44
C THR A 15 -4.87 -4.88 -3.00
N GLU A 16 -3.86 -5.40 -2.29
CA GLU A 16 -3.14 -6.64 -2.64
C GLU A 16 -2.60 -6.61 -4.08
N VAL A 17 -1.93 -5.54 -4.44
CA VAL A 17 -1.38 -5.34 -5.78
C VAL A 17 -0.10 -6.16 -5.96
N PRO A 18 -0.06 -7.08 -6.92
CA PRO A 18 1.12 -7.91 -7.15
C PRO A 18 2.26 -7.08 -7.77
N ILE A 19 3.45 -7.29 -7.26
CA ILE A 19 4.68 -6.64 -7.74
C ILE A 19 5.78 -7.62 -8.12
N ALA A 20 5.61 -8.90 -7.81
CA ALA A 20 6.48 -9.98 -8.25
C ALA A 20 5.77 -11.33 -8.10
N GLY A 21 6.21 -12.32 -8.83
CA GLY A 21 5.77 -13.70 -8.68
C GLY A 21 5.64 -14.46 -10.00
N PRO A 22 5.47 -15.80 -9.93
CA PRO A 22 5.33 -16.66 -11.09
C PRO A 22 3.92 -16.51 -11.69
N ARG A 23 3.73 -15.64 -12.65
CA ARG A 23 2.43 -15.43 -13.32
C ARG A 23 2.40 -15.80 -14.78
N GLY A 24 3.32 -16.65 -15.22
CA GLY A 24 3.41 -17.01 -16.63
C GLY A 24 3.93 -15.90 -17.53
N ASP A 25 4.30 -14.75 -16.99
CA ASP A 25 5.06 -13.73 -17.70
C ASP A 25 6.56 -14.03 -17.60
N THR A 26 7.36 -13.41 -18.47
CA THR A 26 8.80 -13.64 -18.57
C THR A 26 9.62 -12.73 -17.65
N LEU A 27 8.99 -11.83 -16.88
CA LEU A 27 9.69 -10.87 -16.02
C LEU A 27 10.38 -11.53 -14.83
N TRP A 28 9.76 -12.57 -14.27
CA TRP A 28 10.21 -13.23 -13.06
C TRP A 28 10.36 -14.72 -13.29
N SER A 29 11.41 -15.30 -12.71
CA SER A 29 11.57 -16.74 -12.76
C SER A 29 10.47 -17.46 -11.97
N ALA A 30 10.22 -18.73 -12.30
CA ALA A 30 9.28 -19.57 -11.57
C ALA A 30 9.64 -19.77 -10.08
N ALA A 31 10.91 -19.53 -9.71
CA ALA A 31 11.39 -19.59 -8.34
C ALA A 31 11.07 -18.31 -7.52
N SER A 32 10.65 -17.23 -8.19
CA SER A 32 10.31 -16.00 -7.50
C SER A 32 9.05 -16.17 -6.65
N THR A 33 9.13 -15.75 -5.39
CA THR A 33 7.97 -15.72 -4.49
C THR A 33 7.00 -14.61 -4.91
N THR A 34 5.71 -14.91 -4.93
CA THR A 34 4.68 -13.88 -5.14
C THR A 34 4.77 -12.83 -4.03
N ARG A 35 4.86 -11.57 -4.44
CA ARG A 35 4.90 -10.41 -3.54
C ARG A 35 3.81 -9.43 -3.92
N ARG A 36 3.22 -8.80 -2.91
CA ARG A 36 2.16 -7.82 -3.07
C ARG A 36 2.43 -6.60 -2.22
N LEU A 37 2.01 -5.45 -2.71
CA LEU A 37 1.84 -4.25 -1.89
C LEU A 37 0.48 -4.31 -1.20
N ASP A 38 0.40 -3.80 0.02
CA ASP A 38 -0.88 -3.70 0.74
C ASP A 38 -1.87 -2.87 -0.06
N ALA A 39 -1.44 -1.75 -0.62
CA ALA A 39 -2.27 -0.94 -1.50
C ALA A 39 -1.46 -0.06 -2.45
N VAL A 40 -2.12 0.33 -3.54
CA VAL A 40 -1.69 1.41 -4.45
C VAL A 40 -2.84 2.39 -4.58
N ARG A 41 -2.56 3.67 -4.37
CA ARG A 41 -3.52 4.75 -4.48
C ARG A 41 -3.26 5.60 -5.70
N PHE A 42 -4.32 5.93 -6.40
CA PHE A 42 -4.33 6.96 -7.45
C PHE A 42 -5.21 8.11 -6.98
N PRO A 43 -4.65 9.29 -6.68
CA PRO A 43 -5.43 10.42 -6.17
C PRO A 43 -6.55 10.86 -7.11
N GLY A 44 -6.30 10.82 -8.43
CA GLY A 44 -7.27 11.15 -9.46
C GLY A 44 -7.73 12.62 -9.44
N ARG A 45 -8.04 13.17 -10.61
CA ARG A 45 -8.60 14.52 -10.73
C ARG A 45 -10.12 14.54 -10.68
N TYR A 46 -10.77 13.42 -11.04
CA TYR A 46 -12.21 13.29 -11.20
C TYR A 46 -12.70 12.00 -10.56
N GLY A 47 -13.13 12.14 -9.46
CA GLY A 47 -13.77 11.57 -8.38
C GLY A 47 -14.44 10.24 -8.38
N GLU A 48 -14.11 9.15 -9.00
CA GLU A 48 -14.51 7.87 -8.46
C GLU A 48 -13.61 7.52 -7.28
N HIS A 49 -14.17 7.56 -6.08
CA HIS A 49 -13.48 7.17 -4.87
C HIS A 49 -13.88 5.76 -4.48
N GLY A 50 -12.94 4.96 -4.02
CA GLY A 50 -13.24 3.62 -3.56
C GLY A 50 -12.00 2.81 -3.24
N ILE A 51 -12.24 1.67 -2.59
CA ILE A 51 -11.23 0.65 -2.33
C ILE A 51 -11.63 -0.59 -3.13
N PHE A 52 -10.73 -1.04 -4.00
CA PHE A 52 -10.97 -2.12 -4.96
C PHE A 52 -9.92 -3.22 -4.81
N PRO A 53 -10.30 -4.48 -4.58
CA PRO A 53 -9.35 -5.59 -4.64
C PRO A 53 -8.76 -5.71 -6.05
N PHE A 54 -7.45 -5.77 -6.16
CA PHE A 54 -6.77 -5.94 -7.46
C PHE A 54 -7.26 -7.17 -8.22
N SER A 55 -7.47 -8.29 -7.52
CA SER A 55 -7.89 -9.56 -8.12
C SER A 55 -9.18 -9.47 -8.96
N ARG A 56 -10.04 -8.50 -8.67
CA ARG A 56 -11.32 -8.27 -9.37
C ARG A 56 -11.29 -7.05 -10.27
N ASN A 57 -10.28 -6.21 -10.18
CA ASN A 57 -10.24 -4.89 -10.80
C ASN A 57 -8.93 -4.64 -11.57
N ALA A 58 -8.24 -5.68 -11.98
CA ALA A 58 -6.97 -5.58 -12.68
C ALA A 58 -7.01 -4.70 -13.95
N PRO A 59 -8.04 -4.75 -14.80
CA PRO A 59 -8.13 -3.86 -15.97
C PRO A 59 -8.20 -2.39 -15.58
N GLY A 60 -8.95 -2.04 -14.54
CA GLY A 60 -9.03 -0.68 -14.01
C GLY A 60 -7.69 -0.20 -13.45
N PHE A 61 -7.00 -1.06 -12.71
CA PHE A 61 -5.67 -0.78 -12.22
C PHE A 61 -4.67 -0.53 -13.35
N MET A 62 -4.65 -1.37 -14.37
CA MET A 62 -3.74 -1.23 -15.51
C MET A 62 -3.99 0.06 -16.30
N SER A 63 -5.22 0.50 -16.40
CA SER A 63 -5.55 1.81 -16.96
C SER A 63 -5.02 2.95 -16.09
N ASP A 64 -5.28 2.90 -14.79
CA ASP A 64 -4.87 3.95 -13.85
C ASP A 64 -3.34 4.08 -13.74
N VAL A 65 -2.62 2.98 -13.71
CA VAL A 65 -1.14 3.02 -13.57
C VAL A 65 -0.47 3.66 -14.78
N GLN A 66 -1.09 3.64 -15.95
CA GLN A 66 -0.57 4.26 -17.16
C GLN A 66 -0.90 5.76 -17.26
N THR A 67 -1.92 6.22 -16.58
CA THR A 67 -2.46 7.58 -16.74
C THR A 67 -2.39 8.45 -15.50
N GLU A 68 -2.19 7.86 -14.32
CA GLU A 68 -2.25 8.53 -13.03
C GLU A 68 -0.94 8.37 -12.24
N LEU A 69 -0.72 9.26 -11.28
CA LEU A 69 0.38 9.14 -10.32
C LEU A 69 0.06 8.07 -9.29
N ALA A 70 0.95 7.12 -9.09
CA ALA A 70 0.79 6.03 -8.14
C ALA A 70 1.45 6.34 -6.79
N TRP A 71 0.73 6.08 -5.70
CA TRP A 71 1.24 6.12 -4.34
C TRP A 71 1.27 4.70 -3.79
N LEU A 72 2.44 4.23 -3.40
CA LEU A 72 2.59 2.91 -2.80
C LEU A 72 2.35 2.97 -1.31
N ILE A 73 1.55 2.07 -0.79
CA ILE A 73 1.11 2.08 0.62
C ILE A 73 1.41 0.73 1.27
N GLU A 74 2.13 0.78 2.39
CA GLU A 74 2.26 -0.34 3.34
C GLU A 74 1.54 0.00 4.63
N VAL A 75 0.84 -0.98 5.18
CA VAL A 75 0.05 -0.85 6.40
C VAL A 75 0.62 -1.75 7.48
N LYS A 76 0.97 -1.18 8.62
CA LYS A 76 1.49 -1.90 9.79
C LYS A 76 0.89 -1.35 11.08
N PRO A 77 0.59 -2.19 12.07
CA PRO A 77 0.12 -1.69 13.37
C PRO A 77 1.11 -0.73 14.02
N LYS A 78 2.40 -1.04 13.93
CA LYS A 78 3.51 -0.18 14.38
C LYS A 78 4.58 -0.14 13.31
N ILE A 79 5.17 1.04 13.09
CA ILE A 79 6.30 1.19 12.18
C ILE A 79 7.47 0.31 12.64
N ASN A 80 8.08 -0.40 11.69
CA ASN A 80 9.23 -1.25 11.93
C ASN A 80 10.15 -1.29 10.71
N ARG A 81 11.34 -1.86 10.89
CA ARG A 81 12.32 -1.97 9.80
C ARG A 81 11.82 -2.80 8.62
N THR A 82 11.00 -3.81 8.89
CA THR A 82 10.40 -4.64 7.84
C THR A 82 9.50 -3.81 6.94
N ALA A 83 8.65 -2.96 7.50
CA ALA A 83 7.78 -2.07 6.71
C ALA A 83 8.60 -1.14 5.80
N ILE A 84 9.67 -0.55 6.32
CA ILE A 84 10.57 0.31 5.55
C ILE A 84 11.23 -0.47 4.41
N GLY A 85 11.75 -1.66 4.69
CA GLY A 85 12.34 -2.54 3.66
C GLY A 85 11.34 -2.96 2.61
N GLN A 86 10.10 -3.26 3.00
CA GLN A 86 9.02 -3.61 2.05
C GLN A 86 8.68 -2.46 1.11
N VAL A 87 8.60 -1.23 1.62
CA VAL A 87 8.34 -0.05 0.78
C VAL A 87 9.48 0.21 -0.20
N ILE A 88 10.73 0.12 0.25
CA ILE A 88 11.90 0.34 -0.61
C ILE A 88 11.99 -0.74 -1.69
N ALA A 89 11.96 -2.02 -1.31
CA ALA A 89 11.96 -3.13 -2.26
C ALA A 89 10.74 -3.09 -3.17
N GLY A 90 9.57 -2.77 -2.60
CA GLY A 90 8.33 -2.61 -3.33
C GLY A 90 8.39 -1.56 -4.43
N THR A 91 9.12 -0.48 -4.22
CA THR A 91 9.33 0.57 -5.23
C THR A 91 10.05 0.02 -6.46
N ASP A 92 11.15 -0.70 -6.26
CA ASP A 92 11.92 -1.27 -7.36
C ASP A 92 11.12 -2.35 -8.11
N LEU A 93 10.44 -3.21 -7.37
CA LEU A 93 9.60 -4.26 -7.94
C LEU A 93 8.41 -3.70 -8.71
N PHE A 94 7.74 -2.68 -8.16
CA PHE A 94 6.63 -1.99 -8.82
C PHE A 94 7.08 -1.37 -10.14
N GLN A 95 8.19 -0.65 -10.13
CA GLN A 95 8.72 0.00 -11.32
C GLN A 95 9.10 -1.02 -12.39
N LYS A 96 9.67 -2.15 -12.01
CA LYS A 96 9.97 -3.24 -12.95
C LYS A 96 8.71 -3.88 -13.50
N GLN A 97 7.72 -4.14 -12.65
CA GLN A 97 6.48 -4.83 -13.05
C GLN A 97 5.61 -3.98 -13.96
N TYR A 98 5.47 -2.69 -13.67
CA TYR A 98 4.52 -1.80 -14.35
C TYR A 98 5.17 -0.74 -15.23
N SER A 99 6.50 -0.66 -15.25
CA SER A 99 7.28 0.31 -16.03
C SER A 99 6.96 1.78 -15.69
N VAL A 100 6.55 2.04 -14.47
CA VAL A 100 6.19 3.36 -13.95
C VAL A 100 6.84 3.57 -12.60
N ALA A 101 7.49 4.72 -12.38
CA ALA A 101 7.99 5.11 -11.07
C ALA A 101 6.84 5.60 -10.18
N PRO A 102 6.76 5.17 -8.91
CA PRO A 102 5.78 5.72 -8.00
C PRO A 102 6.06 7.18 -7.68
N ALA A 103 5.00 7.96 -7.48
CA ALA A 103 5.11 9.37 -7.10
C ALA A 103 5.34 9.57 -5.61
N LYS A 104 4.79 8.67 -4.77
CA LYS A 104 4.92 8.70 -3.31
C LYS A 104 4.99 7.31 -2.71
N LEU A 105 5.69 7.24 -1.57
CA LEU A 105 5.77 6.06 -0.73
C LEU A 105 5.17 6.41 0.63
N VAL A 106 4.26 5.57 1.12
CA VAL A 106 3.51 5.84 2.36
C VAL A 106 3.52 4.60 3.25
N ILE A 107 3.80 4.79 4.52
CA ILE A 107 3.55 3.80 5.57
C ILE A 107 2.40 4.32 6.44
N VAL A 108 1.33 3.55 6.52
CA VAL A 108 0.19 3.82 7.41
C VAL A 108 0.35 2.94 8.65
N CYS A 109 0.38 3.56 9.81
CA CYS A 109 0.55 2.83 11.07
C CYS A 109 -0.26 3.49 12.20
N ALA A 110 -0.48 2.74 13.28
CA ALA A 110 -1.05 3.29 14.51
C ALA A 110 0.04 3.76 15.47
N GLY A 111 1.09 2.96 15.64
CA GLY A 111 2.21 3.27 16.51
C GLY A 111 3.43 3.76 15.76
N GLY A 112 4.04 4.82 16.26
CA GLY A 112 5.25 5.41 15.72
C GLY A 112 6.52 4.96 16.43
N ASP A 113 7.66 5.34 15.84
CA ASP A 113 9.01 5.20 16.39
C ASP A 113 9.85 6.34 15.84
N ALA A 114 10.31 7.23 16.70
CA ALA A 114 10.99 8.45 16.28
C ALA A 114 12.26 8.19 15.45
N ALA A 115 13.03 7.17 15.77
CA ALA A 115 14.24 6.83 15.01
C ALA A 115 13.91 6.32 13.61
N LEU A 116 12.90 5.45 13.50
CA LEU A 116 12.47 4.91 12.20
C LEU A 116 11.73 5.94 11.35
N GLU A 117 10.96 6.83 11.96
CA GLU A 117 10.34 7.96 11.26
C GLU A 117 11.40 8.91 10.68
N TRP A 118 12.51 9.13 11.40
CA TRP A 118 13.65 9.87 10.86
C TRP A 118 14.27 9.18 9.63
N VAL A 119 14.41 7.85 9.65
CA VAL A 119 14.86 7.08 8.48
C VAL A 119 13.90 7.24 7.30
N CYS A 120 12.59 7.20 7.56
CA CYS A 120 11.57 7.41 6.53
C CYS A 120 11.68 8.80 5.90
N GLU A 121 11.84 9.84 6.69
CA GLU A 121 12.01 11.20 6.21
C GLU A 121 13.22 11.32 5.27
N ARG A 122 14.34 10.73 5.63
CA ARG A 122 15.55 10.70 4.77
C ARG A 122 15.36 9.94 3.47
N ARG A 123 14.39 9.03 3.40
CA ARG A 123 14.07 8.19 2.24
C ARG A 123 12.85 8.68 1.47
N PHE A 124 12.33 9.84 1.83
CA PHE A 124 11.11 10.40 1.22
C PHE A 124 9.90 9.47 1.35
N ILE A 125 9.81 8.76 2.46
CA ILE A 125 8.67 7.93 2.83
C ILE A 125 7.79 8.70 3.80
N ASP A 126 6.54 8.95 3.42
CA ASP A 126 5.56 9.57 4.31
C ASP A 126 5.07 8.56 5.34
N VAL A 127 5.06 8.95 6.60
CA VAL A 127 4.47 8.17 7.69
C VAL A 127 3.16 8.81 8.11
N VAL A 128 2.07 8.08 7.96
CA VAL A 128 0.73 8.52 8.35
C VAL A 128 0.25 7.69 9.53
N LYS A 129 0.00 8.34 10.65
CA LYS A 129 -0.55 7.70 11.85
C LYS A 129 -2.06 7.79 11.85
N VAL A 130 -2.72 6.65 12.07
CA VAL A 130 -4.16 6.56 12.22
C VAL A 130 -4.47 5.95 13.57
N ASP A 131 -5.53 6.45 14.22
CA ASP A 131 -5.95 5.88 15.49
C ASP A 131 -6.47 4.46 15.29
N PRO A 132 -6.03 3.48 16.11
CA PRO A 132 -6.58 2.15 16.06
C PRO A 132 -8.06 2.21 16.43
N GLN A 133 -8.93 1.61 15.60
CA GLN A 133 -10.32 1.46 15.99
C GLN A 133 -10.41 0.55 17.23
N PRO A 134 -11.23 0.91 18.24
CA PRO A 134 -11.51 -0.01 19.33
C PRO A 134 -12.11 -1.28 18.70
N GLY A 135 -11.47 -2.42 18.97
CA GLY A 135 -12.01 -3.71 18.58
C GLY A 135 -13.45 -3.86 19.07
N PRO A 136 -14.26 -4.74 18.45
CA PRO A 136 -15.60 -4.99 18.93
C PRO A 136 -15.53 -5.30 20.42
N ARG A 137 -16.30 -4.58 21.24
CA ARG A 137 -16.40 -4.87 22.67
C ARG A 137 -16.82 -6.33 22.78
N ARG A 138 -15.99 -7.14 23.41
CA ARG A 138 -16.44 -8.45 23.84
C ARG A 138 -17.55 -8.15 24.84
N GLU A 139 -18.77 -8.48 24.48
CA GLU A 139 -19.86 -8.51 25.43
C GLU A 139 -19.47 -9.53 26.49
N GLU A 140 -19.19 -9.06 27.70
CA GLU A 140 -19.04 -9.97 28.83
C GLU A 140 -20.38 -10.66 29.02
N PRO A 141 -20.40 -12.00 29.14
CA PRO A 141 -21.65 -12.69 29.40
C PRO A 141 -22.23 -12.17 30.71
N PRO A 142 -23.56 -11.97 30.79
CA PRO A 142 -24.20 -11.52 32.02
C PRO A 142 -23.93 -12.52 33.14
N ASN A 143 -23.53 -12.00 34.27
CA ASN A 143 -23.33 -12.79 35.50
C ASN A 143 -24.63 -13.45 35.94
#